data_d011da6444b27041a4319d3b31d6e0fe
#
_entry.id   d011da6444b27041a4319d3b31d6e0fe
#
_cell.length_a   1.000
_cell.length_b   1.000
_cell.length_c   1.000
_cell.angle_alpha   90.00
_cell.angle_beta   90.00
_cell.angle_gamma   90.00
#
_symmetry.space_group_name_H-M   'P 1'
#
loop_
_entity.id
_entity.type
_entity.pdbx_description
1 polymer ?
#
loop_
_entity_poly.entity_id
_entity_poly.type
_entity_poly.pdbx_seq_one_letter_code
_entity_poly.pdbx_strand_id
1 'polypeptide(L)'
;MTQTKPVLIVGAGPTGLTLACDLLRRGISFRIIDQSQSATTVSKAIVIHARTLELLENMGIVEPFLENGLPVRGTNFYAGGKRIVHLNMDEIESHYKYALAIPQSKTEELLTNVLSASGVKVDRNFELLDFSQTA
;
A
#
# COMPACT_ATOMS: atom_id res chain seq x y z
N MET A 1 21.46 -25.96 -8.60
CA MET A 1 20.38 -24.96 -8.61
C MET A 1 19.94 -24.73 -7.18
N THR A 2 20.31 -23.62 -6.57
CA THR A 2 19.88 -23.25 -5.23
C THR A 2 18.36 -22.99 -5.30
N GLN A 3 17.57 -23.87 -4.70
CA GLN A 3 16.14 -23.60 -4.49
C GLN A 3 16.03 -22.38 -3.57
N THR A 4 15.75 -21.22 -4.14
CA THR A 4 15.38 -20.04 -3.34
C THR A 4 14.05 -20.35 -2.66
N LYS A 5 14.06 -20.38 -1.32
CA LYS A 5 12.84 -20.56 -0.55
C LYS A 5 11.90 -19.38 -0.87
N PRO A 6 10.60 -19.61 -1.08
CA PRO A 6 9.66 -18.53 -1.33
C PRO A 6 9.57 -17.60 -0.12
N VAL A 7 9.38 -16.31 -0.37
CA VAL A 7 9.12 -15.33 0.70
C VAL A 7 7.72 -15.55 1.24
N LEU A 8 7.55 -15.60 2.57
CA LEU A 8 6.25 -15.58 3.22
C LEU A 8 5.94 -14.16 3.67
N ILE A 9 4.84 -13.60 3.17
CA ILE A 9 4.30 -12.32 3.61
C ILE A 9 3.13 -12.60 4.56
N VAL A 10 3.22 -12.06 5.77
CA VAL A 10 2.18 -12.21 6.80
C VAL A 10 1.44 -10.90 6.97
N GLY A 11 0.16 -10.91 6.60
CA GLY A 11 -0.72 -9.74 6.56
C GLY A 11 -0.89 -9.17 5.16
N ALA A 12 -2.14 -9.07 4.71
CA ALA A 12 -2.54 -8.49 3.43
C ALA A 12 -3.16 -7.09 3.58
N GLY A 13 -2.58 -6.28 4.45
CA GLY A 13 -2.81 -4.84 4.49
C GLY A 13 -1.98 -4.11 3.41
N PRO A 14 -2.03 -2.77 3.36
CA PRO A 14 -1.34 -1.99 2.32
C PRO A 14 0.15 -2.32 2.19
N THR A 15 0.85 -2.50 3.30
CA THR A 15 2.29 -2.83 3.32
C THR A 15 2.58 -4.19 2.71
N GLY A 16 1.86 -5.24 3.15
CA GLY A 16 2.06 -6.60 2.64
C GLY A 16 1.67 -6.74 1.17
N LEU A 17 0.57 -6.10 0.76
CA LEU A 17 0.13 -6.08 -0.63
C LEU A 17 1.12 -5.32 -1.53
N THR A 18 1.66 -4.19 -1.07
CA THR A 18 2.69 -3.44 -1.83
C THR A 18 3.96 -4.27 -1.98
N LEU A 19 4.42 -4.94 -0.91
CA LEU A 19 5.56 -5.86 -0.99
C LEU A 19 5.27 -7.00 -1.97
N ALA A 20 4.08 -7.59 -1.93
CA ALA A 20 3.69 -8.65 -2.85
C ALA A 20 3.73 -8.18 -4.32
N CYS A 21 3.24 -6.98 -4.62
CA CYS A 21 3.32 -6.39 -5.95
C CYS A 21 4.77 -6.14 -6.41
N ASP A 22 5.66 -5.68 -5.51
CA ASP A 22 7.07 -5.47 -5.86
C ASP A 22 7.82 -6.79 -6.08
N LEU A 23 7.57 -7.81 -5.26
CA LEU A 23 8.14 -9.15 -5.46
C LEU A 23 7.64 -9.78 -6.76
N LEU A 24 6.35 -9.65 -7.07
CA LEU A 24 5.75 -10.11 -8.32
C LEU A 24 6.46 -9.48 -9.52
N ARG A 25 6.63 -8.17 -9.53
CA ARG A 25 7.32 -7.42 -10.58
C ARG A 25 8.77 -7.88 -10.79
N ARG A 26 9.43 -8.31 -9.70
CA ARG A 26 10.81 -8.80 -9.71
C ARG A 26 10.93 -10.29 -10.04
N GLY A 27 9.82 -11.01 -10.24
CA GLY A 27 9.81 -12.44 -10.49
C GLY A 27 10.26 -13.28 -9.28
N ILE A 28 10.14 -12.73 -8.06
CA ILE A 28 10.50 -13.41 -6.82
C ILE A 28 9.29 -14.20 -6.33
N SER A 29 9.47 -15.51 -6.10
CA SER A 29 8.41 -16.36 -5.55
C SER A 29 8.05 -15.96 -4.12
N PHE A 30 6.75 -15.81 -3.86
CA PHE A 30 6.24 -15.51 -2.53
C PHE A 30 4.86 -16.17 -2.30
N ARG A 31 4.48 -16.21 -1.05
CA ARG A 31 3.13 -16.52 -0.58
C ARG A 31 2.68 -15.40 0.33
N ILE A 32 1.44 -14.95 0.21
CA ILE A 32 0.85 -13.93 1.10
C ILE A 32 -0.35 -14.53 1.83
N ILE A 33 -0.32 -14.45 3.15
CA ILE A 33 -1.37 -14.95 4.04
C ILE A 33 -1.97 -13.82 4.86
N ASP A 34 -3.23 -13.97 5.26
CA ASP A 34 -3.89 -13.04 6.17
C ASP A 34 -4.89 -13.80 7.04
N GLN A 35 -4.92 -13.49 8.35
CA GLN A 35 -5.84 -14.12 9.29
C GLN A 35 -7.29 -13.71 9.07
N SER A 36 -7.55 -12.57 8.45
CA SER A 36 -8.89 -12.06 8.19
C SER A 36 -9.57 -12.86 7.09
N GLN A 37 -10.87 -13.07 7.23
CA GLN A 37 -11.70 -13.76 6.24
C GLN A 37 -11.83 -12.97 4.93
N SER A 38 -11.82 -11.64 5.01
CA SER A 38 -11.98 -10.74 3.87
C SER A 38 -11.07 -9.52 4.01
N ALA A 39 -10.93 -8.76 2.94
CA ALA A 39 -10.31 -7.44 2.99
C ALA A 39 -11.06 -6.51 3.95
N THR A 40 -10.35 -5.56 4.55
CA THR A 40 -10.98 -4.62 5.48
C THR A 40 -11.99 -3.71 4.78
N THR A 41 -13.13 -3.52 5.42
CA THR A 41 -14.13 -2.52 5.00
C THR A 41 -13.96 -1.21 5.78
N VAL A 42 -13.15 -1.23 6.85
CA VAL A 42 -12.91 -0.07 7.72
C VAL A 42 -11.65 0.65 7.25
N SER A 43 -11.79 1.91 6.89
CA SER A 43 -10.66 2.76 6.52
C SER A 43 -9.95 3.27 7.78
N LYS A 44 -8.67 2.87 7.96
CA LYS A 44 -7.81 3.35 9.06
C LYS A 44 -6.84 4.45 8.60
N ALA A 45 -6.67 4.61 7.31
CA ALA A 45 -5.81 5.62 6.69
C ALA A 45 -6.50 6.17 5.43
N ILE A 46 -6.26 7.44 5.14
CA ILE A 46 -6.94 8.15 4.04
C ILE A 46 -5.98 8.94 3.15
N VAL A 47 -4.66 8.80 3.34
CA VAL A 47 -3.68 9.61 2.60
C VAL A 47 -2.49 8.76 2.16
N ILE A 48 -2.15 8.86 0.88
CA ILE A 48 -0.90 8.36 0.29
C ILE A 48 0.00 9.58 0.00
N HIS A 49 1.21 9.60 0.58
CA HIS A 49 2.17 10.68 0.36
C HIS A 49 2.90 10.56 -0.98
N ALA A 50 3.44 11.68 -1.45
CA ALA A 50 4.13 11.80 -2.73
C ALA A 50 5.19 10.70 -2.95
N ARG A 51 6.03 10.41 -1.95
CA ARG A 51 7.04 9.34 -2.06
C ARG A 51 6.46 7.97 -2.35
N THR A 52 5.30 7.66 -1.77
CA THR A 52 4.61 6.40 -2.04
C THR A 52 4.02 6.39 -3.46
N LEU A 53 3.51 7.52 -3.95
CA LEU A 53 3.05 7.64 -5.34
C LEU A 53 4.19 7.41 -6.33
N GLU A 54 5.38 7.96 -6.08
CA GLU A 54 6.59 7.71 -6.88
C GLU A 54 6.98 6.22 -6.90
N LEU A 55 6.85 5.54 -5.77
CA LEU A 55 7.11 4.09 -5.70
C LEU A 55 6.08 3.30 -6.51
N LEU A 56 4.80 3.63 -6.41
CA LEU A 56 3.74 3.01 -7.20
C LEU A 56 3.93 3.28 -8.70
N GLU A 57 4.38 4.48 -9.07
CA GLU A 57 4.72 4.84 -10.45
C GLU A 57 5.90 4.01 -10.97
N ASN A 58 6.99 3.89 -10.19
CA ASN A 58 8.12 3.04 -10.52
C ASN A 58 7.75 1.54 -10.63
N MET A 59 6.68 1.13 -9.97
CA MET A 59 6.10 -0.20 -10.10
C MET A 59 5.16 -0.32 -11.31
N GLY A 60 4.82 0.77 -11.97
CA GLY A 60 3.90 0.81 -13.11
C GLY A 60 2.42 0.62 -12.74
N ILE A 61 2.04 0.92 -11.50
CA ILE A 61 0.68 0.67 -10.97
C ILE A 61 0.01 1.91 -10.36
N VAL A 62 0.55 3.10 -10.59
CA VAL A 62 0.05 4.34 -9.96
C VAL A 62 -1.28 4.84 -10.53
N GLU A 63 -1.53 4.65 -11.82
CA GLU A 63 -2.68 5.25 -12.53
C GLU A 63 -4.03 4.95 -11.86
N PRO A 64 -4.36 3.70 -11.48
CA PRO A 64 -5.63 3.42 -10.80
C PRO A 64 -5.78 4.16 -9.47
N PHE A 65 -4.67 4.47 -8.79
CA PHE A 65 -4.70 5.25 -7.54
C PHE A 65 -5.03 6.71 -7.82
N LEU A 66 -4.41 7.30 -8.85
CA LEU A 66 -4.66 8.68 -9.25
C LEU A 66 -6.11 8.89 -9.70
N GLU A 67 -6.67 7.93 -10.40
CA GLU A 67 -8.08 7.95 -10.86
C GLU A 67 -9.09 7.83 -9.71
N ASN A 68 -8.74 7.14 -8.61
CA ASN A 68 -9.64 6.86 -7.50
C ASN A 68 -9.37 7.72 -6.25
N GLY A 69 -8.34 8.55 -6.25
CA GLY A 69 -7.97 9.42 -5.14
C GLY A 69 -8.22 10.89 -5.42
N LEU A 70 -8.23 11.69 -4.38
CA LEU A 70 -8.37 13.14 -4.45
C LEU A 70 -7.04 13.81 -4.07
N PRO A 71 -6.43 14.65 -4.93
CA PRO A 71 -5.19 15.35 -4.61
C PRO A 71 -5.41 16.45 -3.56
N VAL A 72 -4.71 16.34 -2.42
CA VAL A 72 -4.69 17.31 -1.32
C VAL A 72 -3.38 18.09 -1.36
N ARG A 73 -3.41 19.35 -1.72
CA ARG A 73 -2.22 20.19 -1.92
C ARG A 73 -1.77 20.93 -0.67
N GLY A 74 -2.59 20.95 0.39
CA GLY A 74 -2.25 21.61 1.64
C GLY A 74 -3.22 21.27 2.76
N THR A 75 -2.79 21.52 4.00
CA THR A 75 -3.55 21.26 5.19
C THR A 75 -3.48 22.46 6.15
N ASN A 76 -4.61 22.85 6.70
CA ASN A 76 -4.71 23.88 7.73
C ASN A 76 -4.90 23.23 9.10
N PHE A 77 -4.13 23.67 10.07
CA PHE A 77 -4.29 23.27 11.47
C PHE A 77 -4.88 24.43 12.26
N TYR A 78 -5.88 24.14 13.10
CA TYR A 78 -6.59 25.10 13.91
C TYR A 78 -6.53 24.72 15.39
N ALA A 79 -6.40 25.73 16.28
CA ALA A 79 -6.66 25.58 17.70
C ALA A 79 -7.38 26.83 18.22
N GLY A 80 -8.34 26.65 19.13
CA GLY A 80 -9.14 27.74 19.65
C GLY A 80 -9.86 28.57 18.59
N GLY A 81 -10.27 27.96 17.46
CA GLY A 81 -10.91 28.62 16.33
C GLY A 81 -9.99 29.47 15.44
N LYS A 82 -8.68 29.52 15.75
CA LYS A 82 -7.68 30.24 14.96
C LYS A 82 -6.79 29.28 14.17
N ARG A 83 -6.49 29.62 12.91
CA ARG A 83 -5.51 28.87 12.11
C ARG A 83 -4.12 29.09 12.67
N ILE A 84 -3.47 28.01 13.13
CA ILE A 84 -2.11 28.04 13.69
C ILE A 84 -1.08 27.91 12.58
N VAL A 85 -1.29 26.96 11.66
CA VAL A 85 -0.34 26.66 10.58
C VAL A 85 -1.07 26.25 9.31
N HIS A 86 -0.50 26.61 8.17
CA HIS A 86 -0.82 26.07 6.86
C HIS A 86 0.39 25.32 6.34
N LEU A 87 0.24 24.02 6.09
CA LEU A 87 1.26 23.23 5.38
C LEU A 87 0.88 23.21 3.91
N ASN A 88 1.78 23.69 3.09
CA ASN A 88 1.69 23.64 1.63
C ASN A 88 2.62 22.55 1.10
N MET A 89 2.19 21.85 0.05
CA MET A 89 2.97 20.77 -0.56
C MET A 89 3.69 21.21 -1.85
N ASP A 90 3.61 22.47 -2.22
CA ASP A 90 4.22 22.98 -3.46
C ASP A 90 5.76 22.93 -3.44
N GLU A 91 6.37 22.96 -2.24
CA GLU A 91 7.82 22.99 -2.05
C GLU A 91 8.47 21.60 -1.91
N ILE A 92 7.67 20.52 -1.88
CA ILE A 92 8.24 19.17 -1.77
C ILE A 92 8.99 18.81 -3.06
N GLU A 93 10.14 18.14 -2.90
CA GLU A 93 10.95 17.64 -4.01
C GLU A 93 10.33 16.39 -4.63
N SER A 94 9.21 16.55 -5.34
CA SER A 94 8.49 15.51 -6.05
C SER A 94 7.70 16.14 -7.19
N HIS A 95 7.44 15.39 -8.25
CA HIS A 95 6.48 15.82 -9.27
C HIS A 95 5.02 15.67 -8.78
N TYR A 96 4.77 14.83 -7.76
CA TYR A 96 3.50 14.80 -7.03
C TYR A 96 3.47 15.88 -5.95
N LYS A 97 3.10 17.12 -6.31
CA LYS A 97 2.99 18.27 -5.39
C LYS A 97 1.72 18.19 -4.52
N TYR A 98 1.37 16.98 -4.04
CA TYR A 98 0.18 16.72 -3.22
C TYR A 98 0.31 15.39 -2.47
N ALA A 99 -0.55 15.21 -1.49
CA ALA A 99 -0.86 13.91 -0.94
C ALA A 99 -2.19 13.42 -1.53
N LEU A 100 -2.30 12.15 -1.85
CA LEU A 100 -3.50 11.58 -2.43
C LEU A 100 -4.43 11.06 -1.33
N ALA A 101 -5.59 11.71 -1.16
CA ALA A 101 -6.62 11.22 -0.25
C ALA A 101 -7.38 10.07 -0.92
N ILE A 102 -7.23 8.87 -0.36
CA ILE A 102 -7.85 7.64 -0.84
C ILE A 102 -8.08 6.70 0.35
N PRO A 103 -9.27 6.08 0.50
CA PRO A 103 -9.53 5.15 1.59
C PRO A 103 -8.57 3.96 1.56
N GLN A 104 -8.14 3.48 2.73
CA GLN A 104 -7.28 2.29 2.84
C GLN A 104 -7.90 1.07 2.15
N SER A 105 -9.19 0.87 2.31
CA SER A 105 -9.91 -0.24 1.66
C SER A 105 -9.80 -0.19 0.13
N LYS A 106 -9.83 1.02 -0.45
CA LYS A 106 -9.65 1.19 -1.90
C LYS A 106 -8.19 0.94 -2.31
N THR A 107 -7.23 1.39 -1.50
CA THR A 107 -5.81 1.08 -1.70
C THR A 107 -5.56 -0.43 -1.72
N GLU A 108 -6.11 -1.17 -0.74
CA GLU A 108 -6.00 -2.63 -0.68
C GLU A 108 -6.68 -3.32 -1.86
N GLU A 109 -7.85 -2.83 -2.28
CA GLU A 109 -8.56 -3.32 -3.46
C GLU A 109 -7.69 -3.19 -4.72
N LEU A 110 -7.13 -1.99 -4.97
CA LEU A 110 -6.32 -1.72 -6.14
C LEU A 110 -5.05 -2.60 -6.19
N LEU A 111 -4.35 -2.74 -5.06
CA LEU A 111 -3.18 -3.63 -4.96
C LEU A 111 -3.56 -5.10 -5.17
N THR A 112 -4.69 -5.53 -4.60
CA THR A 112 -5.19 -6.90 -4.78
C THR A 112 -5.55 -7.17 -6.24
N ASN A 113 -6.11 -6.19 -6.96
CA ASN A 113 -6.41 -6.31 -8.38
C ASN A 113 -5.15 -6.53 -9.23
N VAL A 114 -4.05 -5.83 -8.90
CA VAL A 114 -2.74 -6.03 -9.55
C VAL A 114 -2.26 -7.47 -9.38
N LEU A 115 -2.32 -8.02 -8.17
CA LEU A 115 -1.93 -9.40 -7.87
C LEU A 115 -2.84 -10.40 -8.61
N SER A 116 -4.15 -10.18 -8.57
CA SER A 116 -5.15 -11.06 -9.18
C SER A 116 -5.03 -11.12 -10.71
N ALA A 117 -4.71 -10.01 -11.34
CA ALA A 117 -4.45 -9.94 -12.79
C ALA A 117 -3.28 -10.84 -13.22
N SER A 118 -2.35 -11.12 -12.31
CA SER A 118 -1.22 -12.04 -12.51
C SER A 118 -1.45 -13.44 -11.92
N GLY A 119 -2.69 -13.76 -11.53
CA GLY A 119 -3.05 -15.07 -10.99
C GLY A 119 -2.66 -15.30 -9.53
N VAL A 120 -2.14 -14.28 -8.83
CA VAL A 120 -1.76 -14.36 -7.42
C VAL A 120 -2.99 -14.05 -6.54
N LYS A 121 -3.21 -14.89 -5.53
CA LYS A 121 -4.30 -14.72 -4.55
C LYS A 121 -3.74 -14.61 -3.14
N VAL A 122 -4.42 -13.83 -2.30
CA VAL A 122 -4.16 -13.80 -0.85
C VAL A 122 -4.84 -15.01 -0.22
N ASP A 123 -4.07 -15.81 0.51
CA ASP A 123 -4.60 -16.90 1.32
C ASP A 123 -5.24 -16.32 2.59
N ARG A 124 -6.55 -16.21 2.62
CA ARG A 124 -7.34 -15.73 3.75
C ARG A 124 -7.62 -16.84 4.77
N ASN A 125 -7.95 -16.47 6.02
CA ASN A 125 -8.13 -17.37 7.17
C ASN A 125 -6.87 -18.18 7.51
N PHE A 126 -5.69 -17.64 7.22
CA PHE A 126 -4.40 -18.21 7.62
C PHE A 126 -3.72 -17.30 8.62
N GLU A 127 -3.49 -17.82 9.81
CA GLU A 127 -2.76 -17.13 10.88
C GLU A 127 -1.37 -17.75 11.03
N LEU A 128 -0.34 -16.91 11.16
CA LEU A 128 0.99 -17.34 11.58
C LEU A 128 0.99 -17.51 13.10
N LEU A 129 1.09 -18.72 13.58
CA LEU A 129 1.09 -19.00 15.02
C LEU A 129 2.49 -18.93 15.63
N ASP A 130 3.51 -19.40 14.91
CA ASP A 130 4.88 -19.43 15.39
C ASP A 130 5.85 -19.57 14.23
N PHE A 131 7.12 -19.21 14.46
CA PHE A 131 8.22 -19.45 13.52
C PHE A 131 9.52 -19.72 14.30
N SER A 132 10.43 -20.46 13.70
CA SER A 132 11.77 -20.70 14.23
C SER A 132 12.82 -20.30 13.19
N GLN A 133 13.91 -19.70 13.66
CA GLN A 133 15.05 -19.37 12.84
C GLN A 133 16.21 -20.26 13.25
N THR A 134 16.77 -20.97 12.27
CA THR A 134 18.02 -21.71 12.43
C THR A 134 19.17 -20.86 11.92
N ALA A 135 20.29 -20.91 12.65
CA ALA A 135 21.52 -20.20 12.28
C ALA A 135 22.11 -20.75 10.96
#